data_803d9c1bb81890a4b102a9931ba07fce
#
_entry.id   803d9c1bb81890a4b102a9931ba07fce
#
_cell.length_a   1.000
_cell.length_b   1.000
_cell.length_c   1.000
_cell.angle_alpha   90.00
_cell.angle_beta   90.00
_cell.angle_gamma   90.00
#
_symmetry.space_group_name_H-M   'P 1'
#
loop_
_entity.id
_entity.type
_entity.pdbx_description
1 polymer ?
#
loop_
_entity_poly.entity_id
_entity_poly.type
_entity_poly.pdbx_seq_one_letter_code
_entity_poly.pdbx_strand_id
1 'polypeptide(L)' 'SNNLVSCNEKTSAEDKKPVGDFHFFNGQWILINRRLPDMYDVTDKKQIGIGQYVPLTEGRQILLDKGHGGRLVVVQLVNN' A
#
# COMPACT_ATOMS: atom_id res chain seq x y z
N SER A 1 2.90 -18.96 10.45
CA SER A 1 3.61 -18.16 9.46
C SER A 1 2.87 -16.89 9.19
N ASN A 2 3.58 -15.93 8.69
CA ASN A 2 3.04 -14.62 8.44
C ASN A 2 3.06 -14.31 6.96
N ASN A 3 2.04 -13.61 6.54
CA ASN A 3 2.04 -13.05 5.20
C ASN A 3 2.69 -11.68 5.26
N LEU A 4 3.69 -11.50 4.42
CA LEU A 4 4.38 -10.22 4.34
C LEU A 4 3.97 -9.50 3.08
N VAL A 5 3.90 -8.19 3.19
CA VAL A 5 3.64 -7.34 2.03
C VAL A 5 4.92 -6.63 1.68
N SER A 6 5.34 -6.74 0.44
CA SER A 6 6.55 -6.11 0.00
C SER A 6 6.29 -5.17 -1.16
N CYS A 7 7.14 -4.17 -1.27
CA CYS A 7 7.19 -3.30 -2.43
C CYS A 7 8.28 -3.79 -3.35
N ASN A 8 8.08 -3.61 -4.66
CA ASN A 8 9.10 -3.99 -5.61
C ASN A 8 10.06 -2.84 -5.93
N GLU A 9 10.01 -1.78 -5.18
CA GLU A 9 10.94 -0.68 -5.29
C GLU A 9 11.75 -0.56 -4.01
N LYS A 10 13.02 -0.21 -4.17
CA LYS A 10 13.83 0.13 -3.02
C LYS A 10 13.44 1.50 -2.53
N THR A 11 13.39 1.67 -1.22
CA THR A 11 13.10 2.96 -0.64
C THR A 11 14.33 3.54 0.00
N SER A 12 14.45 4.85 -0.06
CA SER A 12 15.49 5.56 0.68
C SER A 12 15.10 5.64 2.15
N ALA A 13 16.01 6.13 2.98
CA ALA A 13 15.72 6.30 4.40
C ALA A 13 14.53 7.24 4.62
N GLU A 14 14.40 8.24 3.76
CA GLU A 14 13.28 9.16 3.86
C GLU A 14 11.97 8.51 3.47
N ASP A 15 12.02 7.65 2.48
CA ASP A 15 10.84 6.96 2.01
C ASP A 15 10.36 5.89 2.98
N LYS A 16 11.17 5.57 3.98
CA LYS A 16 10.78 4.59 4.98
C LYS A 16 9.83 5.15 6.02
N LYS A 17 9.53 6.43 5.94
CA LYS A 17 8.51 6.99 6.81
C LYS A 17 7.20 6.28 6.55
N PRO A 18 6.45 5.98 7.61
CA PRO A 18 5.19 5.28 7.42
C PRO A 18 4.24 6.06 6.53
N VAL A 19 3.76 5.43 5.48
CA VAL A 19 2.72 6.01 4.66
C VAL A 19 1.35 5.67 5.22
N GLY A 20 1.30 4.68 6.11
CA GLY A 20 0.07 4.26 6.73
C GLY A 20 0.30 3.13 7.71
N ASP A 21 -0.78 2.56 8.18
CA ASP A 21 -0.75 1.49 9.15
C ASP A 21 -1.23 0.20 8.51
N PHE A 22 -0.51 -0.89 8.76
CA PHE A 22 -0.94 -2.22 8.34
C PHE A 22 -1.76 -2.84 9.46
N HIS A 23 -2.94 -3.35 9.11
CA HIS A 23 -3.80 -4.05 10.06
C HIS A 23 -4.27 -5.35 9.47
N PHE A 24 -4.44 -6.35 10.31
CA PHE A 24 -5.02 -7.62 9.90
C PHE A 24 -6.43 -7.68 10.48
N PHE A 25 -7.41 -7.78 9.60
CA PHE A 25 -8.80 -7.72 10.00
C PHE A 25 -9.63 -8.68 9.15
N ASN A 26 -10.42 -9.52 9.81
CA ASN A 26 -11.26 -10.52 9.13
C ASN A 26 -10.48 -11.39 8.14
N GLY A 27 -9.28 -11.82 8.53
CA GLY A 27 -8.46 -12.65 7.67
C GLY A 27 -7.81 -11.92 6.51
N GLN A 28 -7.83 -10.61 6.53
CA GLN A 28 -7.36 -9.78 5.42
C GLN A 28 -6.44 -8.69 5.93
N TRP A 29 -5.27 -8.57 5.32
CA TRP A 29 -4.41 -7.42 5.58
C TRP A 29 -4.98 -6.20 4.87
N ILE A 30 -4.96 -5.07 5.56
CA ILE A 30 -5.34 -3.78 4.98
C ILE A 30 -4.26 -2.77 5.28
N LEU A 31 -4.20 -1.74 4.44
CA LEU A 31 -3.33 -0.58 4.66
C LEU A 31 -4.22 0.63 4.84
N ILE A 32 -4.10 1.30 5.98
CA ILE A 32 -4.82 2.54 6.24
C ILE A 32 -3.90 3.69 5.85
N ASN A 33 -4.36 4.52 4.92
CA ASN A 33 -3.57 5.65 4.46
C ASN A 33 -3.52 6.73 5.55
N ARG A 34 -2.32 7.11 5.97
CA ARG A 34 -2.14 8.12 7.01
C ARG A 34 -1.51 9.40 6.51
N ARG A 35 -0.92 9.38 5.31
CA ARG A 35 -0.08 10.49 4.91
C ARG A 35 -0.23 10.93 3.46
N LEU A 36 -0.63 10.05 2.58
CA LEU A 36 -0.53 10.29 1.15
C LEU A 36 -1.87 10.76 0.57
N PRO A 37 -1.99 12.05 0.25
CA PRO A 37 -3.29 12.58 -0.21
C PRO A 37 -3.70 12.07 -1.58
N ASP A 38 -2.74 11.57 -2.37
CA ASP A 38 -3.02 11.12 -3.73
C ASP A 38 -2.93 9.61 -3.90
N MET A 39 -2.98 8.85 -2.81
CA MET A 39 -2.96 7.40 -2.92
C MET A 39 -4.15 6.90 -3.73
N TYR A 40 -3.88 5.98 -4.64
CA TYR A 40 -4.90 5.51 -5.56
C TYR A 40 -4.80 4.00 -5.75
N ASP A 41 -5.94 3.33 -5.63
CA ASP A 41 -6.02 1.90 -5.88
C ASP A 41 -6.26 1.70 -7.37
N VAL A 42 -5.20 1.31 -8.08
CA VAL A 42 -5.26 1.13 -9.52
C VAL A 42 -6.13 -0.06 -9.89
N THR A 43 -6.10 -1.10 -9.06
CA THR A 43 -6.86 -2.32 -9.33
C THR A 43 -8.36 -2.06 -9.30
N ASP A 44 -8.84 -1.38 -8.27
CA ASP A 44 -10.25 -1.07 -8.14
C ASP A 44 -10.61 0.31 -8.66
N LYS A 45 -9.63 1.07 -9.11
CA LYS A 45 -9.82 2.39 -9.73
C LYS A 45 -10.53 3.35 -8.81
N LYS A 46 -10.02 3.47 -7.59
CA LYS A 46 -10.60 4.43 -6.65
C LYS A 46 -9.50 5.07 -5.80
N GLN A 47 -9.76 6.30 -5.41
CA GLN A 47 -8.84 7.03 -4.56
C GLN A 47 -8.96 6.57 -3.11
N ILE A 48 -7.81 6.47 -2.44
CA ILE A 48 -7.76 6.10 -1.03
C ILE A 48 -7.34 7.34 -0.26
N GLY A 49 -8.30 8.03 0.30
CA GLY A 49 -8.02 9.24 1.07
C GLY A 49 -7.37 8.94 2.40
N ILE A 50 -6.89 10.00 3.05
CA ILE A 50 -6.28 9.86 4.37
C ILE A 50 -7.35 9.39 5.35
N GLY A 51 -7.01 8.35 6.12
CA GLY A 51 -7.95 7.71 7.02
C GLY A 51 -8.73 6.56 6.39
N GLN A 52 -8.65 6.41 5.09
CA GLN A 52 -9.31 5.30 4.40
C GLN A 52 -8.32 4.14 4.23
N TYR A 53 -8.84 2.98 3.88
CA TYR A 53 -8.00 1.80 3.76
C TYR A 53 -8.14 1.15 2.40
N VAL A 54 -7.13 0.35 2.08
CA VAL A 54 -7.13 -0.47 0.87
C VAL A 54 -6.80 -1.91 1.28
N PRO A 55 -7.56 -2.90 0.77
CA PRO A 55 -7.24 -4.30 1.07
C PRO A 55 -5.98 -4.73 0.32
N LEU A 56 -5.13 -5.48 1.00
CA LEU A 56 -3.86 -5.92 0.42
C LEU A 56 -4.02 -7.33 -0.13
N THR A 57 -4.63 -7.42 -1.29
CA THR A 57 -4.81 -8.69 -1.98
C THR A 57 -3.65 -8.91 -2.95
N GLU A 58 -3.37 -10.17 -3.23
CA GLU A 58 -2.27 -10.53 -4.12
C GLU A 58 -2.43 -9.86 -5.48
N GLY A 59 -1.36 -9.21 -5.93
CA GLY A 59 -1.34 -8.58 -7.23
C GLY A 59 -2.00 -7.20 -7.30
N ARG A 60 -2.58 -6.72 -6.20
CA ARG A 60 -3.19 -5.38 -6.22
C ARG A 60 -2.14 -4.33 -6.47
N GLN A 61 -2.49 -3.37 -7.30
CA GLN A 61 -1.60 -2.27 -7.63
C GLN A 61 -2.08 -1.01 -6.94
N ILE A 62 -1.16 -0.34 -6.28
CA ILE A 62 -1.47 0.88 -5.52
C ILE A 62 -0.48 1.96 -5.94
N LEU A 63 -1.00 3.07 -6.41
CA LEU A 63 -0.19 4.23 -6.72
C LEU A 63 -0.06 5.07 -5.45
N LEU A 64 1.16 5.28 -4.99
CA LEU A 64 1.36 5.97 -3.72
C LEU A 64 1.17 7.47 -3.85
N ASP A 65 1.60 8.04 -4.97
CA ASP A 65 1.35 9.45 -5.22
C ASP A 65 1.32 9.69 -6.71
N LYS A 66 0.74 10.81 -7.11
CA LYS A 66 0.61 11.19 -8.52
C LYS A 66 1.70 12.14 -8.96
N GLY A 67 2.62 12.45 -8.06
CA GLY A 67 3.65 13.40 -8.36
C GLY A 67 4.60 12.91 -9.42
N HIS A 68 5.51 13.80 -9.80
CA HIS A 68 6.55 13.49 -10.75
C HIS A 68 7.38 12.32 -10.20
N GLY A 69 7.42 11.23 -10.93
CA GLY A 69 8.08 10.03 -10.44
C GLY A 69 7.24 9.24 -9.45
N GLY A 70 5.92 9.35 -9.54
CA GLY A 70 5.02 8.62 -8.64
C GLY A 70 5.37 7.14 -8.55
N ARG A 71 5.14 6.55 -7.39
CA ARG A 71 5.57 5.18 -7.11
C ARG A 71 4.39 4.23 -7.13
N LEU A 72 4.54 3.19 -7.91
CA LEU A 72 3.55 2.12 -7.99
C LEU A 72 4.03 0.94 -7.16
N VAL A 73 3.16 0.44 -6.33
CA VAL A 73 3.41 -0.72 -5.49
C VAL A 73 2.54 -1.86 -5.97
N VAL A 74 3.13 -3.03 -6.07
CA VAL A 74 2.37 -4.25 -6.36
C VAL A 74 2.43 -5.11 -5.10
N VAL A 75 1.26 -5.48 -4.60
CA VAL A 75 1.16 -6.28 -3.38
C VAL A 75 1.56 -7.71 -3.67
N GLN A 76 2.49 -8.22 -2.90
CA GLN A 76 2.87 -9.63 -2.93
C GLN A 76 2.73 -10.18 -1.53
N LEU A 77 1.93 -11.22 -1.39
CA LEU A 77 1.73 -11.86 -0.10
C LEU A 77 2.69 -13.02 0.00
N VAL A 78 3.60 -12.92 0.94
CA VAL A 78 4.66 -13.91 1.13
C VAL A 78 4.32 -14.75 2.35
N ASN A 79 4.26 -16.06 2.15
CA ASN A 79 4.06 -17.01 3.25
C ASN A 79 5.41 -17.51 3.73
N ASN A 80 5.64 -17.34 5.01
CA ASN A 80 6.84 -17.86 5.65
C ASN A 80 6.49 -19.06 6.53
#